data_17d592b6e5562695f81b218d7fc602bb
#
_entry.id   17d592b6e5562695f81b218d7fc602bb
#
_cell.length_a   1.000
_cell.length_b   1.000
_cell.length_c   1.000
_cell.angle_alpha   90.00
_cell.angle_beta   90.00
_cell.angle_gamma   90.00
#
_symmetry.space_group_name_H-M   'P 1'
#
loop_
_entity.id
_entity.type
_entity.pdbx_description
1 polymer ?
#
loop_
_entity_poly.entity_id
_entity_poly.type
_entity_poly.pdbx_seq_one_letter_code
_entity_poly.pdbx_strand_id
1 'polypeptide(L)'
;RVPKTFAPYGEGKQFKGYVNGVEIDQRAILNDPYSYDDTNIIHFLITKNELLKINETLGSDNFDNKKMDLKLVPQEKISKNSTEFYLVDTTNYEQVPTTVNISWDGNYGAGADVPFEITFFDENRDLINDIRYTISFIDNESNQELARFSGDDPQNLGILATEGIDIQKLFIPSQGQYRIDILVYGTGLDYNPKYAGIGSGLIELGPTVPKTTITPEVQPPAVIPSWIKNNAGWWADGAIDDSSFVQG
;
A
#
# COMPACT_ATOMS: atom_id res chain seq x y z
N ARG A 1 14.59 15.73 8.35
CA ARG A 1 13.55 16.57 8.96
C ARG A 1 12.83 17.32 7.85
N VAL A 2 11.50 17.45 7.96
CA VAL A 2 10.67 18.13 6.97
C VAL A 2 9.78 19.13 7.70
N PRO A 3 9.72 20.39 7.29
CA PRO A 3 8.84 21.37 7.91
C PRO A 3 7.37 20.92 7.83
N LYS A 4 6.59 21.09 8.90
CA LYS A 4 5.15 20.78 8.91
C LYS A 4 4.36 21.61 7.91
N THR A 5 4.86 22.78 7.54
CA THR A 5 4.27 23.66 6.53
C THR A 5 4.51 23.18 5.09
N PHE A 6 5.37 22.18 4.89
CA PHE A 6 5.64 21.67 3.55
C PHE A 6 4.50 20.75 3.12
N ALA A 7 3.59 21.28 2.32
CA ALA A 7 2.32 20.65 1.93
C ALA A 7 2.43 19.19 1.43
N PRO A 8 3.46 18.77 0.67
CA PRO A 8 3.61 17.37 0.26
C PRO A 8 3.74 16.39 1.44
N TYR A 9 4.13 16.85 2.63
CA TYR A 9 4.36 16.05 3.83
C TYR A 9 3.39 16.36 4.96
N GLY A 10 2.25 16.98 4.65
CA GLY A 10 1.21 17.32 5.63
C GLY A 10 0.54 16.09 6.25
N GLU A 11 -0.28 16.32 7.26
CA GLU A 11 -1.00 15.29 8.01
C GLU A 11 -1.77 14.34 7.07
N GLY A 12 -1.69 13.05 7.36
CA GLY A 12 -2.43 12.00 6.65
C GLY A 12 -1.88 11.60 5.28
N LYS A 13 -0.74 12.16 4.84
CA LYS A 13 -0.09 11.71 3.61
C LYS A 13 0.78 10.49 3.85
N GLN A 14 0.69 9.55 2.95
CA GLN A 14 1.55 8.37 2.91
C GLN A 14 2.77 8.65 2.01
N PHE A 15 3.85 7.91 2.24
CA PHE A 15 5.08 8.08 1.48
C PHE A 15 5.53 6.75 0.92
N LYS A 16 6.07 6.77 -0.29
CA LYS A 16 6.93 5.69 -0.77
C LYS A 16 8.38 6.07 -0.50
N GLY A 17 9.12 5.14 0.08
CA GLY A 17 10.55 5.28 0.30
C GLY A 17 11.34 4.43 -0.67
N TYR A 18 12.46 4.95 -1.08
CA TYR A 18 13.40 4.25 -1.94
C TYR A 18 14.79 4.34 -1.32
N VAL A 19 15.52 3.24 -1.38
CA VAL A 19 16.93 3.18 -1.00
C VAL A 19 17.71 2.76 -2.24
N ASN A 20 18.62 3.62 -2.71
CA ASN A 20 19.36 3.43 -3.95
C ASN A 20 18.46 3.13 -5.16
N GLY A 21 17.26 3.74 -5.20
CA GLY A 21 16.27 3.55 -6.26
C GLY A 21 15.37 2.31 -6.10
N VAL A 22 15.61 1.45 -5.13
CA VAL A 22 14.74 0.28 -4.82
C VAL A 22 13.67 0.69 -3.83
N GLU A 23 12.40 0.43 -4.16
CA GLU A 23 11.27 0.66 -3.25
C GLU A 23 11.36 -0.24 -2.02
N ILE A 24 11.26 0.34 -0.83
CA ILE A 24 11.24 -0.37 0.44
C ILE A 24 9.81 -0.50 0.97
N ASP A 25 9.60 -1.44 1.89
CA ASP A 25 8.30 -1.64 2.54
C ASP A 25 7.85 -0.35 3.24
N GLN A 26 6.57 0.00 3.09
CA GLN A 26 6.00 1.20 3.69
C GLN A 26 6.11 1.20 5.22
N ARG A 27 6.09 0.02 5.86
CA ARG A 27 6.31 -0.14 7.31
C ARG A 27 7.71 0.25 7.75
N ALA A 28 8.66 0.30 6.82
CA ALA A 28 10.01 0.79 7.09
C ALA A 28 10.11 2.32 7.11
N ILE A 29 9.01 3.04 6.87
CA ILE A 29 8.98 4.49 6.85
C ILE A 29 8.02 4.98 7.93
N LEU A 30 8.56 5.58 8.97
CA LEU A 30 7.78 6.15 10.07
C LEU A 30 7.82 7.67 10.02
N ASN A 31 6.65 8.29 10.06
CA ASN A 31 6.52 9.73 10.25
C ASN A 31 6.29 10.02 11.74
N ASP A 32 7.18 10.77 12.34
CA ASP A 32 7.06 11.28 13.72
C ASP A 32 6.73 12.78 13.67
N PRO A 33 5.46 13.15 13.84
CA PRO A 33 5.04 14.55 13.88
C PRO A 33 5.11 15.16 15.28
N TYR A 34 5.50 14.38 16.31
CA TYR A 34 5.38 14.79 17.71
C TYR A 34 6.68 15.23 18.36
N SER A 35 7.82 14.81 17.82
CA SER A 35 9.13 15.13 18.41
C SER A 35 9.53 16.61 18.31
N TYR A 36 8.94 17.37 17.41
CA TYR A 36 9.18 18.81 17.24
C TYR A 36 7.89 19.56 16.87
N ASP A 37 7.79 20.80 17.30
CA ASP A 37 6.58 21.62 17.07
C ASP A 37 6.42 22.05 15.60
N ASP A 38 7.51 22.29 14.90
CA ASP A 38 7.57 22.85 13.55
C ASP A 38 8.00 21.89 12.44
N THR A 39 8.54 20.74 12.80
CA THR A 39 9.09 19.77 11.86
C THR A 39 8.63 18.35 12.14
N ASN A 40 8.41 17.58 11.06
CA ASN A 40 8.25 16.13 11.12
C ASN A 40 9.61 15.44 10.98
N ILE A 41 9.84 14.37 11.72
CA ILE A 41 10.96 13.47 11.49
C ILE A 41 10.45 12.26 10.72
N ILE A 42 11.10 11.95 9.62
CA ILE A 42 10.83 10.73 8.88
C ILE A 42 11.98 9.77 9.15
N HIS A 43 11.64 8.61 9.70
CA HIS A 43 12.57 7.54 10.01
C HIS A 43 12.51 6.48 8.92
N PHE A 44 13.67 6.04 8.45
CA PHE A 44 13.83 4.86 7.63
C PHE A 44 14.34 3.73 8.51
N LEU A 45 13.51 2.72 8.73
CA LEU A 45 13.86 1.52 9.51
C LEU A 45 14.32 0.42 8.56
N ILE A 46 15.57 0.50 8.10
CA ILE A 46 16.11 -0.45 7.14
C ILE A 46 16.59 -1.69 7.91
N THR A 47 15.82 -2.76 7.79
CA THR A 47 16.16 -4.05 8.41
C THR A 47 17.19 -4.80 7.57
N LYS A 48 17.78 -5.87 8.16
CA LYS A 48 18.68 -6.77 7.42
C LYS A 48 17.99 -7.39 6.19
N ASN A 49 16.73 -7.73 6.30
CA ASN A 49 15.96 -8.31 5.19
C ASN A 49 15.73 -7.30 4.06
N GLU A 50 15.45 -6.04 4.39
CA GLU A 50 15.36 -4.97 3.40
C GLU A 50 16.71 -4.75 2.69
N LEU A 51 17.82 -4.76 3.43
CA LEU A 51 19.16 -4.66 2.83
C LEU A 51 19.46 -5.81 1.87
N LEU A 52 19.09 -7.04 2.22
CA LEU A 52 19.27 -8.20 1.35
C LEU A 52 18.44 -8.05 0.06
N LYS A 53 17.18 -7.66 0.17
CA LYS A 53 16.28 -7.40 -0.97
C LYS A 53 16.83 -6.31 -1.90
N ILE A 54 17.33 -5.21 -1.32
CA ILE A 54 17.95 -4.11 -2.08
C ILE A 54 19.19 -4.61 -2.83
N ASN A 55 20.05 -5.37 -2.14
CA ASN A 55 21.26 -5.93 -2.74
C ASN A 55 20.97 -6.92 -3.88
N GLU A 56 19.97 -7.80 -3.69
CA GLU A 56 19.50 -8.72 -4.74
C GLU A 56 18.97 -7.97 -5.97
N THR A 57 18.20 -6.89 -5.74
CA THR A 57 17.61 -6.09 -6.83
C THR A 57 18.65 -5.31 -7.61
N LEU A 58 19.68 -4.76 -6.94
CA LEU A 58 20.72 -3.95 -7.58
C LEU A 58 21.84 -4.79 -8.19
N GLY A 59 22.00 -6.04 -7.75
CA GLY A 59 23.19 -6.85 -8.02
C GLY A 59 24.39 -6.39 -7.19
N SER A 60 25.23 -7.37 -6.79
CA SER A 60 26.35 -7.13 -5.86
C SER A 60 27.37 -6.08 -6.32
N ASP A 61 27.48 -5.85 -7.64
CA ASP A 61 28.47 -4.93 -8.23
C ASP A 61 28.02 -3.46 -8.18
N ASN A 62 26.73 -3.20 -7.96
CA ASN A 62 26.13 -1.86 -7.96
C ASN A 62 25.79 -1.32 -6.57
N PHE A 63 26.03 -2.11 -5.52
CA PHE A 63 25.76 -1.71 -4.15
C PHE A 63 26.97 -1.04 -3.53
N ASP A 64 26.95 0.30 -3.42
CA ASP A 64 27.95 1.06 -2.67
C ASP A 64 27.64 0.99 -1.17
N ASN A 65 28.38 0.15 -0.44
CA ASN A 65 28.25 -0.01 1.02
C ASN A 65 28.62 1.25 1.83
N LYS A 66 29.12 2.28 1.18
CA LYS A 66 29.58 3.51 1.86
C LYS A 66 28.56 4.64 1.81
N LYS A 67 27.59 4.57 0.90
CA LYS A 67 26.62 5.64 0.70
C LYS A 67 25.26 5.05 0.31
N MET A 68 24.22 5.45 1.04
CA MET A 68 22.84 5.15 0.69
C MET A 68 22.16 6.41 0.20
N ASP A 69 21.51 6.33 -0.95
CA ASP A 69 20.62 7.38 -1.45
C ASP A 69 19.19 7.07 -0.97
N LEU A 70 18.65 7.95 -0.13
CA LEU A 70 17.33 7.82 0.44
C LEU A 70 16.40 8.81 -0.26
N LYS A 71 15.38 8.29 -0.96
CA LYS A 71 14.37 9.11 -1.62
C LYS A 71 13.01 8.86 -1.01
N LEU A 72 12.29 9.93 -0.73
CA LEU A 72 10.92 9.91 -0.26
C LEU A 72 10.02 10.55 -1.32
N VAL A 73 8.95 9.83 -1.68
CA VAL A 73 7.96 10.32 -2.63
C VAL A 73 6.62 10.43 -1.91
N PRO A 74 6.04 11.63 -1.77
CA PRO A 74 4.71 11.77 -1.21
C PRO A 74 3.70 11.02 -2.08
N GLN A 75 2.81 10.28 -1.42
CA GLN A 75 1.64 9.71 -2.07
C GLN A 75 0.41 10.52 -1.68
N GLU A 76 -0.48 10.72 -2.61
CA GLU A 76 -1.84 11.13 -2.26
C GLU A 76 -2.43 10.02 -1.38
N LYS A 77 -3.14 10.42 -0.32
CA LYS A 77 -3.86 9.47 0.53
C LYS A 77 -4.80 8.69 -0.37
N ILE A 78 -4.47 7.43 -0.60
CA ILE A 78 -5.37 6.53 -1.28
C ILE A 78 -6.58 6.43 -0.37
N SER A 79 -7.73 6.91 -0.82
CA SER A 79 -8.98 6.66 -0.13
C SER A 79 -9.27 5.17 -0.27
N LYS A 80 -8.80 4.36 0.69
CA LYS A 80 -9.19 2.96 0.75
C LYS A 80 -10.64 2.91 1.18
N ASN A 81 -11.49 2.44 0.30
CA ASN A 81 -12.83 2.00 0.65
C ASN A 81 -12.73 0.57 1.19
N SER A 82 -13.59 0.20 2.09
CA SER A 82 -13.64 -1.16 2.60
C SER A 82 -15.04 -1.56 3.02
N THR A 83 -15.28 -2.86 2.98
CA THR A 83 -16.43 -3.50 3.63
C THR A 83 -15.93 -4.59 4.55
N GLU A 84 -16.63 -4.81 5.64
CA GLU A 84 -16.29 -5.81 6.63
C GLU A 84 -17.52 -6.59 7.03
N PHE A 85 -17.39 -7.90 7.14
CA PHE A 85 -18.47 -8.80 7.54
C PHE A 85 -17.92 -10.04 8.23
N TYR A 86 -18.79 -10.74 8.95
CA TYR A 86 -18.45 -11.96 9.68
C TYR A 86 -18.83 -13.19 8.87
N LEU A 87 -18.02 -14.25 8.99
CA LEU A 87 -18.39 -15.56 8.51
C LEU A 87 -19.33 -16.25 9.50
N VAL A 88 -20.27 -17.00 8.96
CA VAL A 88 -21.20 -17.83 9.72
C VAL A 88 -21.07 -19.26 9.22
N ASP A 89 -20.84 -20.19 10.13
CA ASP A 89 -20.97 -21.62 9.89
C ASP A 89 -22.14 -22.16 10.70
N THR A 90 -23.15 -22.63 10.01
CA THR A 90 -24.34 -23.19 10.63
C THR A 90 -24.15 -24.65 11.09
N THR A 91 -23.04 -25.27 10.73
CA THR A 91 -22.73 -26.68 10.99
C THR A 91 -21.76 -26.88 12.16
N ASN A 92 -20.99 -25.85 12.49
CA ASN A 92 -19.97 -25.91 13.53
C ASN A 92 -20.26 -24.91 14.66
N TYR A 93 -20.76 -25.40 15.78
CA TYR A 93 -21.06 -24.58 16.96
C TYR A 93 -19.82 -24.13 17.75
N GLU A 94 -18.65 -24.67 17.41
CA GLU A 94 -17.35 -24.28 18.01
C GLU A 94 -16.58 -23.29 17.13
N GLN A 95 -17.25 -22.75 16.11
CA GLN A 95 -16.63 -21.78 15.20
C GLN A 95 -16.13 -20.56 15.98
N VAL A 96 -14.87 -20.21 15.69
CA VAL A 96 -14.31 -18.94 16.16
C VAL A 96 -14.77 -17.83 15.21
N PRO A 97 -15.25 -16.69 15.71
CA PRO A 97 -15.63 -15.56 14.86
C PRO A 97 -14.49 -15.18 13.90
N THR A 98 -14.78 -15.29 12.62
CA THR A 98 -13.85 -14.90 11.56
C THR A 98 -14.38 -13.66 10.86
N THR A 99 -13.56 -12.62 10.81
CA THR A 99 -13.90 -11.36 10.13
C THR A 99 -13.21 -11.34 8.78
N VAL A 100 -13.96 -11.00 7.74
CA VAL A 100 -13.41 -10.72 6.41
C VAL A 100 -13.47 -9.22 6.18
N ASN A 101 -12.35 -8.63 5.82
CA ASN A 101 -12.26 -7.26 5.36
C ASN A 101 -11.86 -7.26 3.89
N ILE A 102 -12.62 -6.55 3.06
CA ILE A 102 -12.32 -6.35 1.64
C ILE A 102 -12.10 -4.87 1.43
N SER A 103 -10.92 -4.52 0.93
CA SER A 103 -10.56 -3.13 0.69
C SER A 103 -10.08 -2.89 -0.73
N TRP A 104 -10.31 -1.70 -1.24
CA TRP A 104 -9.87 -1.27 -2.58
C TRP A 104 -9.55 0.22 -2.60
N ASP A 105 -8.75 0.64 -3.56
CA ASP A 105 -8.48 2.05 -3.81
C ASP A 105 -9.74 2.73 -4.38
N GLY A 106 -10.28 3.73 -3.67
CA GLY A 106 -11.48 4.47 -4.06
C GLY A 106 -11.40 5.22 -5.38
N ASN A 107 -10.22 5.32 -5.98
CA ASN A 107 -10.04 5.86 -7.33
C ASN A 107 -10.37 4.85 -8.43
N TYR A 108 -10.43 3.55 -8.10
CA TYR A 108 -10.87 2.52 -9.02
C TYR A 108 -12.36 2.28 -8.91
N GLY A 109 -12.99 1.99 -10.03
CA GLY A 109 -14.42 1.70 -10.11
C GLY A 109 -14.80 1.19 -11.50
N ALA A 110 -15.97 1.58 -11.96
CA ALA A 110 -16.48 1.17 -13.28
C ALA A 110 -15.51 1.53 -14.41
N GLY A 111 -15.35 0.62 -15.35
CA GLY A 111 -14.47 0.73 -16.51
C GLY A 111 -13.00 0.37 -16.23
N ALA A 112 -12.67 -0.17 -15.06
CA ALA A 112 -11.30 -0.53 -14.71
C ALA A 112 -11.20 -1.93 -14.07
N ASP A 113 -9.99 -2.47 -14.10
CA ASP A 113 -9.60 -3.61 -13.28
C ASP A 113 -9.30 -3.15 -11.86
N VAL A 114 -10.17 -3.50 -10.93
CA VAL A 114 -10.07 -3.12 -9.51
C VAL A 114 -9.35 -4.21 -8.74
N PRO A 115 -8.21 -3.91 -8.10
CA PRO A 115 -7.57 -4.82 -7.16
C PRO A 115 -8.29 -4.75 -5.82
N PHE A 116 -8.88 -5.86 -5.40
CA PHE A 116 -9.48 -6.05 -4.08
C PHE A 116 -8.52 -6.79 -3.18
N GLU A 117 -8.14 -6.17 -2.08
CA GLU A 117 -7.37 -6.81 -1.01
C GLU A 117 -8.34 -7.48 -0.04
N ILE A 118 -8.23 -8.79 0.12
CA ILE A 118 -9.06 -9.61 1.00
C ILE A 118 -8.21 -9.99 2.20
N THR A 119 -8.68 -9.66 3.40
CA THR A 119 -7.96 -9.92 4.64
C THR A 119 -8.83 -10.68 5.62
N PHE A 120 -8.27 -11.71 6.26
CA PHE A 120 -8.96 -12.56 7.21
C PHE A 120 -8.40 -12.38 8.61
N PHE A 121 -9.29 -12.07 9.56
CA PHE A 121 -8.96 -11.82 10.95
C PHE A 121 -9.70 -12.78 11.89
N ASP A 122 -9.03 -13.20 12.94
CA ASP A 122 -9.63 -13.88 14.05
C ASP A 122 -10.33 -12.90 15.02
N GLU A 123 -10.84 -13.40 16.15
CA GLU A 123 -11.50 -12.64 17.20
C GLU A 123 -10.63 -11.56 17.85
N ASN A 124 -9.30 -11.73 17.81
CA ASN A 124 -8.33 -10.79 18.38
C ASN A 124 -7.83 -9.77 17.33
N ARG A 125 -8.33 -9.83 16.10
CA ARG A 125 -7.87 -9.06 14.97
C ARG A 125 -6.46 -9.47 14.49
N ASP A 126 -6.02 -10.67 14.82
CA ASP A 126 -4.81 -11.25 14.26
C ASP A 126 -5.10 -11.89 12.90
N LEU A 127 -4.10 -11.87 12.00
CA LEU A 127 -4.23 -12.46 10.68
C LEU A 127 -4.32 -14.00 10.77
N ILE A 128 -5.26 -14.58 10.05
CA ILE A 128 -5.42 -16.04 9.95
C ILE A 128 -4.60 -16.54 8.78
N ASN A 129 -3.48 -17.18 9.05
CA ASN A 129 -2.61 -17.73 8.01
C ASN A 129 -3.15 -19.00 7.37
N ASP A 130 -2.69 -19.30 6.16
CA ASP A 130 -2.98 -20.50 5.39
C ASP A 130 -4.49 -20.75 5.18
N ILE A 131 -5.27 -19.68 5.10
CA ILE A 131 -6.73 -19.77 4.92
C ILE A 131 -7.06 -20.11 3.46
N ARG A 132 -8.01 -21.04 3.26
CA ARG A 132 -8.49 -21.44 1.95
C ARG A 132 -9.91 -20.98 1.72
N TYR A 133 -10.14 -20.31 0.60
CA TYR A 133 -11.41 -19.66 0.33
C TYR A 133 -11.77 -19.60 -1.15
N THR A 134 -13.04 -19.39 -1.41
CA THR A 134 -13.59 -19.02 -2.74
C THR A 134 -14.33 -17.70 -2.57
N ILE A 135 -14.23 -16.83 -3.56
CA ILE A 135 -14.90 -15.54 -3.57
C ILE A 135 -15.65 -15.33 -4.89
N SER A 136 -16.87 -14.85 -4.82
CA SER A 136 -17.71 -14.47 -5.97
C SER A 136 -18.10 -13.00 -5.88
N PHE A 137 -18.04 -12.33 -7.02
CA PHE A 137 -18.53 -10.96 -7.20
C PHE A 137 -19.80 -10.99 -8.04
N ILE A 138 -20.87 -10.43 -7.53
CA ILE A 138 -22.22 -10.53 -8.09
C ILE A 138 -22.79 -9.11 -8.21
N ASP A 139 -23.25 -8.77 -9.38
CA ASP A 139 -24.03 -7.53 -9.58
C ASP A 139 -25.32 -7.61 -8.76
N ASN A 140 -25.49 -6.68 -7.82
CA ASN A 140 -26.57 -6.76 -6.84
C ASN A 140 -27.95 -6.46 -7.45
N GLU A 141 -28.01 -5.73 -8.55
CA GLU A 141 -29.27 -5.40 -9.23
C GLU A 141 -29.74 -6.55 -10.12
N SER A 142 -28.85 -7.06 -10.97
CA SER A 142 -29.17 -8.14 -11.91
C SER A 142 -29.06 -9.54 -11.31
N ASN A 143 -28.40 -9.68 -10.15
CA ASN A 143 -28.00 -10.93 -9.53
C ASN A 143 -27.11 -11.81 -10.45
N GLN A 144 -26.40 -11.19 -11.39
CA GLN A 144 -25.47 -11.84 -12.27
C GLN A 144 -24.09 -11.99 -11.62
N GLU A 145 -23.54 -13.19 -11.59
CA GLU A 145 -22.15 -13.41 -11.18
C GLU A 145 -21.21 -12.85 -12.24
N LEU A 146 -20.37 -11.88 -11.87
CA LEU A 146 -19.35 -11.30 -12.72
C LEU A 146 -18.10 -12.15 -12.77
N ALA A 147 -17.71 -12.67 -11.64
CA ALA A 147 -16.53 -13.53 -11.51
C ALA A 147 -16.62 -14.39 -10.24
N ARG A 148 -15.95 -15.54 -10.33
CA ARG A 148 -15.67 -16.43 -9.20
C ARG A 148 -14.19 -16.79 -9.22
N PHE A 149 -13.54 -16.61 -8.10
CA PHE A 149 -12.16 -17.02 -7.88
C PHE A 149 -12.15 -18.19 -6.88
N SER A 150 -11.71 -19.34 -7.32
CA SER A 150 -11.76 -20.60 -6.55
C SER A 150 -10.45 -21.36 -6.52
N GLY A 151 -9.37 -20.75 -7.02
CA GLY A 151 -8.08 -21.39 -7.19
C GLY A 151 -8.00 -22.30 -8.44
N ASP A 152 -6.79 -22.50 -8.90
CA ASP A 152 -6.50 -23.26 -10.14
C ASP A 152 -5.99 -24.67 -9.84
N ASP A 153 -5.79 -25.04 -8.57
CA ASP A 153 -5.30 -26.35 -8.18
C ASP A 153 -6.44 -27.39 -8.13
N PRO A 154 -6.47 -28.37 -9.05
CA PRO A 154 -7.55 -29.36 -9.08
C PRO A 154 -7.52 -30.33 -7.88
N GLN A 155 -6.42 -30.36 -7.12
CA GLN A 155 -6.27 -31.23 -5.96
C GLN A 155 -6.66 -30.56 -4.65
N ASN A 156 -6.81 -29.24 -4.66
CA ASN A 156 -7.11 -28.46 -3.47
C ASN A 156 -8.28 -27.50 -3.71
N LEU A 157 -9.18 -27.43 -2.74
CA LEU A 157 -10.31 -26.50 -2.78
C LEU A 157 -9.84 -25.09 -2.44
N GLY A 158 -10.29 -24.14 -3.24
CA GLY A 158 -10.12 -22.71 -2.95
C GLY A 158 -8.72 -22.17 -3.19
N ILE A 159 -8.63 -20.86 -3.11
CA ILE A 159 -7.40 -20.10 -3.13
C ILE A 159 -6.75 -20.19 -1.76
N LEU A 160 -5.43 -20.24 -1.70
CA LEU A 160 -4.66 -20.22 -0.46
C LEU A 160 -4.13 -18.81 -0.17
N ALA A 161 -4.65 -18.17 0.85
CA ALA A 161 -4.09 -16.93 1.41
C ALA A 161 -3.09 -17.28 2.52
N THR A 162 -1.80 -17.42 2.17
CA THR A 162 -0.76 -17.93 3.07
C THR A 162 -0.55 -17.04 4.29
N GLU A 163 -0.59 -15.73 4.11
CA GLU A 163 -0.39 -14.74 5.19
C GLU A 163 -1.71 -14.12 5.68
N GLY A 164 -2.85 -14.76 5.38
CA GLY A 164 -4.17 -14.22 5.72
C GLY A 164 -4.59 -13.01 4.88
N ILE A 165 -3.82 -12.71 3.84
CA ILE A 165 -4.09 -11.62 2.89
C ILE A 165 -3.95 -12.16 1.48
N ASP A 166 -4.88 -11.75 0.60
CA ASP A 166 -4.81 -12.06 -0.82
C ASP A 166 -5.34 -10.88 -1.65
N ILE A 167 -4.98 -10.83 -2.94
CA ILE A 167 -5.43 -9.78 -3.86
C ILE A 167 -6.05 -10.42 -5.09
N GLN A 168 -7.35 -10.14 -5.29
CA GLN A 168 -8.07 -10.53 -6.48
C GLN A 168 -8.36 -9.33 -7.36
N LYS A 169 -8.12 -9.45 -8.65
CA LYS A 169 -8.29 -8.37 -9.61
C LYS A 169 -9.48 -8.66 -10.52
N LEU A 170 -10.43 -7.74 -10.54
CA LEU A 170 -11.67 -7.88 -11.30
C LEU A 170 -11.97 -6.64 -12.14
N PHE A 171 -12.31 -6.84 -13.41
CA PHE A 171 -12.88 -5.79 -14.24
C PHE A 171 -14.31 -5.48 -13.80
N ILE A 172 -14.60 -4.22 -13.48
CA ILE A 172 -15.92 -3.75 -13.09
C ILE A 172 -16.58 -3.06 -14.27
N PRO A 173 -17.64 -3.63 -14.87
CA PRO A 173 -18.22 -3.13 -16.11
C PRO A 173 -19.01 -1.83 -15.94
N SER A 174 -19.68 -1.65 -14.80
CA SER A 174 -20.58 -0.51 -14.55
C SER A 174 -20.45 -0.01 -13.10
N GLN A 175 -20.85 1.22 -12.88
CA GLN A 175 -21.05 1.72 -11.52
C GLN A 175 -22.29 1.08 -10.90
N GLY A 176 -22.27 0.86 -9.61
CA GLY A 176 -23.38 0.26 -8.89
C GLY A 176 -22.98 -0.46 -7.62
N GLN A 177 -23.94 -1.19 -7.10
CA GLN A 177 -23.77 -1.99 -5.91
C GLN A 177 -23.48 -3.45 -6.28
N TYR A 178 -22.44 -4.00 -5.66
CA TYR A 178 -22.02 -5.39 -5.88
C TYR A 178 -22.04 -6.15 -4.56
N ARG A 179 -22.55 -7.39 -4.61
CA ARG A 179 -22.48 -8.33 -3.50
C ARG A 179 -21.22 -9.19 -3.67
N ILE A 180 -20.51 -9.37 -2.60
CA ILE A 180 -19.37 -10.26 -2.51
C ILE A 180 -19.77 -11.42 -1.61
N ASP A 181 -19.73 -12.64 -2.15
CA ASP A 181 -19.99 -13.86 -1.40
C ASP A 181 -18.66 -14.62 -1.21
N ILE A 182 -18.36 -14.98 0.03
CA ILE A 182 -17.14 -15.73 0.39
C ILE A 182 -17.53 -17.05 1.04
N LEU A 183 -16.82 -18.11 0.65
CA LEU A 183 -16.83 -19.41 1.30
C LEU A 183 -15.40 -19.71 1.77
N VAL A 184 -15.21 -19.87 3.05
CA VAL A 184 -13.94 -20.33 3.65
C VAL A 184 -14.07 -21.80 3.98
N TYR A 185 -13.15 -22.60 3.46
CA TYR A 185 -13.10 -24.05 3.66
C TYR A 185 -12.38 -24.44 4.95
N GLY A 186 -11.49 -23.58 5.45
CA GLY A 186 -10.65 -23.81 6.62
C GLY A 186 -9.22 -23.36 6.41
N THR A 187 -8.32 -23.84 7.26
CA THR A 187 -6.90 -23.49 7.20
C THR A 187 -6.01 -24.72 6.96
N GLY A 188 -4.87 -24.50 6.32
CA GLY A 188 -3.87 -25.53 6.04
C GLY A 188 -4.27 -26.48 4.91
N LEU A 189 -3.52 -27.58 4.81
CA LEU A 189 -3.74 -28.63 3.81
C LEU A 189 -4.86 -29.60 4.20
N ASP A 190 -5.16 -29.70 5.48
CA ASP A 190 -6.18 -30.57 6.08
C ASP A 190 -7.55 -29.88 6.23
N TYR A 191 -7.65 -28.62 5.78
CA TYR A 191 -8.87 -27.81 5.88
C TYR A 191 -9.43 -27.74 7.31
N ASN A 192 -8.57 -27.42 8.29
CA ASN A 192 -9.00 -27.29 9.66
C ASN A 192 -10.20 -26.32 9.75
N PRO A 193 -11.39 -26.77 10.19
CA PRO A 193 -12.63 -26.02 10.06
C PRO A 193 -12.80 -24.92 11.11
N LYS A 194 -11.83 -24.68 11.96
CA LYS A 194 -11.93 -23.68 13.06
C LYS A 194 -12.43 -22.32 12.57
N TYR A 195 -12.00 -21.92 11.37
CA TYR A 195 -12.33 -20.63 10.77
C TYR A 195 -13.19 -20.75 9.51
N ALA A 196 -13.73 -21.94 9.25
CA ALA A 196 -14.59 -22.18 8.10
C ALA A 196 -15.91 -21.44 8.21
N GLY A 197 -16.53 -21.12 7.09
CA GLY A 197 -17.85 -20.48 7.08
C GLY A 197 -18.13 -19.73 5.79
N ILE A 198 -19.32 -19.17 5.72
CA ILE A 198 -19.79 -18.34 4.61
C ILE A 198 -20.08 -16.94 5.08
N GLY A 199 -19.89 -15.97 4.22
CA GLY A 199 -20.23 -14.59 4.49
C GLY A 199 -20.49 -13.80 3.23
N SER A 200 -21.20 -12.71 3.39
CA SER A 200 -21.54 -11.78 2.32
C SER A 200 -21.32 -10.35 2.76
N GLY A 201 -20.82 -9.53 1.84
CA GLY A 201 -20.69 -8.09 2.01
C GLY A 201 -21.21 -7.33 0.80
N LEU A 202 -21.60 -6.09 0.99
CA LEU A 202 -21.97 -5.18 -0.10
C LEU A 202 -20.87 -4.14 -0.27
N ILE A 203 -20.55 -3.85 -1.52
CA ILE A 203 -19.66 -2.77 -1.92
C ILE A 203 -20.37 -1.86 -2.90
N GLU A 204 -20.04 -0.59 -2.88
CA GLU A 204 -20.51 0.39 -3.84
C GLU A 204 -19.33 0.93 -4.64
N LEU A 205 -19.41 0.80 -5.96
CA LEU A 205 -18.36 1.24 -6.87
C LEU A 205 -18.89 2.35 -7.77
N GLY A 206 -18.28 3.52 -7.66
CA GLY A 206 -18.50 4.65 -8.52
C GLY A 206 -17.78 4.53 -9.86
N PRO A 207 -17.75 5.59 -10.67
CA PRO A 207 -16.90 5.64 -11.85
C PRO A 207 -15.42 5.64 -11.44
N THR A 208 -14.57 5.05 -12.28
CA THR A 208 -13.13 5.19 -12.10
C THR A 208 -12.74 6.66 -12.23
N VAL A 209 -12.10 7.20 -11.22
CA VAL A 209 -11.52 8.53 -11.27
C VAL A 209 -10.20 8.43 -12.03
N PRO A 210 -10.03 9.06 -13.19
CA PRO A 210 -8.77 9.05 -13.89
C PRO A 210 -7.69 9.58 -12.94
N LYS A 211 -6.67 8.79 -12.70
CA LYS A 211 -5.50 9.27 -11.97
C LYS A 211 -4.95 10.43 -12.78
N THR A 212 -5.18 11.66 -12.32
CA THR A 212 -4.58 12.83 -12.92
C THR A 212 -3.08 12.59 -12.80
N THR A 213 -2.47 12.15 -13.89
CA THR A 213 -1.02 12.15 -14.00
C THR A 213 -0.68 13.62 -13.92
N ILE A 214 -0.29 14.08 -12.74
CA ILE A 214 0.37 15.36 -12.63
C ILE A 214 1.64 15.13 -13.43
N THR A 215 1.58 15.48 -14.70
CA THR A 215 2.80 15.72 -15.46
C THR A 215 3.58 16.67 -14.57
N PRO A 216 4.75 16.30 -14.06
CA PRO A 216 5.50 17.23 -13.25
C PRO A 216 5.59 18.48 -14.10
N GLU A 217 4.90 19.52 -13.63
CA GLU A 217 5.06 20.84 -14.22
C GLU A 217 6.57 21.03 -14.27
N VAL A 218 7.10 21.09 -15.48
CA VAL A 218 8.52 21.34 -15.67
C VAL A 218 8.72 22.70 -15.04
N GLN A 219 9.04 22.69 -13.73
CA GLN A 219 9.43 23.92 -13.05
C GLN A 219 10.55 24.50 -13.90
N PRO A 220 10.37 25.72 -14.36
CA PRO A 220 11.46 26.37 -15.08
C PRO A 220 12.71 26.21 -14.22
N PRO A 221 13.86 25.85 -14.80
CA PRO A 221 15.06 25.53 -14.05
C PRO A 221 15.25 26.62 -12.99
N ALA A 222 15.37 26.21 -11.74
CA ALA A 222 15.47 27.12 -10.61
C ALA A 222 16.57 28.12 -10.93
N VAL A 223 16.19 29.36 -11.20
CA VAL A 223 17.13 30.41 -11.52
C VAL A 223 17.90 30.70 -10.23
N ILE A 224 19.12 30.17 -10.14
CA ILE A 224 19.99 30.46 -9.00
C ILE A 224 20.19 31.98 -8.97
N PRO A 225 19.75 32.65 -7.90
CA PRO A 225 19.90 34.10 -7.79
C PRO A 225 21.34 34.53 -8.02
N SER A 226 21.50 35.68 -8.67
CA SER A 226 22.83 36.20 -9.02
C SER A 226 23.77 36.36 -7.82
N TRP A 227 23.21 36.68 -6.66
CA TRP A 227 23.98 36.84 -5.43
C TRP A 227 24.62 35.51 -4.96
N ILE A 228 23.92 34.38 -5.12
CA ILE A 228 24.47 33.04 -4.80
C ILE A 228 25.65 32.73 -5.75
N LYS A 229 25.46 33.03 -7.04
CA LYS A 229 26.54 32.83 -8.04
C LYS A 229 27.75 33.70 -7.73
N ASN A 230 27.52 34.95 -7.30
CA ASN A 230 28.58 35.87 -6.94
C ASN A 230 29.35 35.40 -5.70
N ASN A 231 28.65 34.98 -4.66
CA ASN A 231 29.27 34.44 -3.44
C ASN A 231 30.09 33.20 -3.73
N ALA A 232 29.56 32.27 -4.54
CA ALA A 232 30.29 31.09 -4.97
C ALA A 232 31.54 31.44 -5.81
N GLY A 233 31.46 32.46 -6.68
CA GLY A 233 32.60 32.98 -7.43
C GLY A 233 33.66 33.58 -6.52
N TRP A 234 33.29 34.49 -5.62
CA TRP A 234 34.24 35.10 -4.68
C TRP A 234 34.92 34.09 -3.76
N TRP A 235 34.19 33.07 -3.31
CA TRP A 235 34.77 31.97 -2.54
C TRP A 235 35.76 31.14 -3.36
N ALA A 236 35.41 30.78 -4.61
CA ALA A 236 36.28 30.04 -5.49
C ALA A 236 37.59 30.82 -5.88
N ASP A 237 37.48 32.14 -5.97
CA ASP A 237 38.60 33.02 -6.26
C ASP A 237 39.41 33.40 -4.96
N GLY A 238 39.00 32.87 -3.80
CA GLY A 238 39.66 33.14 -2.52
C GLY A 238 39.42 34.58 -1.98
N ALA A 239 38.45 35.30 -2.53
CA ALA A 239 38.11 36.67 -2.12
C ALA A 239 37.31 36.69 -0.78
N ILE A 240 36.65 35.59 -0.44
CA ILE A 240 35.98 35.37 0.85
C ILE A 240 36.40 34.02 1.41
N ASP A 241 36.45 33.91 2.73
CA ASP A 241 36.76 32.65 3.42
C ASP A 241 35.52 31.73 3.60
N ASP A 242 35.73 30.50 4.07
CA ASP A 242 34.67 29.51 4.28
C ASP A 242 33.59 30.01 5.24
N SER A 243 33.98 30.77 6.28
CA SER A 243 33.05 31.30 7.27
C SER A 243 32.15 32.38 6.70
N SER A 244 32.68 33.24 5.87
CA SER A 244 31.95 34.27 5.15
C SER A 244 31.01 33.68 4.07
N PHE A 245 31.42 32.62 3.39
CA PHE A 245 30.60 31.94 2.42
C PHE A 245 29.37 31.28 3.07
N VAL A 246 29.53 30.66 4.23
CA VAL A 246 28.43 29.95 4.95
C VAL A 246 27.44 30.92 5.59
N GLN A 247 27.86 32.17 5.92
CA GLN A 247 27.02 33.20 6.53
C GLN A 247 26.25 34.07 5.49
N GLY A 248 26.62 34.08 4.25
CA GLY A 248 25.97 34.84 3.17
C GLY A 248 24.89 34.10 2.46
#